data_8f55b5188d637435877b321321836821
#
_entry.id   8f55b5188d637435877b321321836821
#
_cell.length_a   1.000
_cell.length_b   1.000
_cell.length_c   1.000
_cell.angle_alpha   90.00
_cell.angle_beta   90.00
_cell.angle_gamma   90.00
#
_symmetry.space_group_name_H-M   'P 1'
#
loop_
_entity.id
_entity.type
_entity.pdbx_description
1 polymer ?
#
loop_
_entity_poly.entity_id
_entity_poly.type
_entity_poly.pdbx_seq_one_letter_code
_entity_poly.pdbx_strand_id
1 'polypeptide(L)'
;MINMISFIEKSLFVLVFSAFLFDGAYLSISASTKTNLTNVDMFYGNNDVPLVYAQMHESQKNLTKTKLVYHLSSDNPWRATIALLDSKTMLKMGYNVTLMLSIEGVQLGVKNPHQYLGLQPLTKNVSDFINSGGRVIICEVCLKIAGYNNTDTIEGSVIGSPKIMANLLNQTTVVDY
;
A
#
# COMPACT_ATOMS: atom_id res chain seq x y z
N MET A 1 36.60 -5.98 41.06
CA MET A 1 35.43 -6.32 41.88
C MET A 1 34.47 -5.12 41.96
N ILE A 2 34.21 -4.48 40.84
CA ILE A 2 33.34 -3.31 40.72
C ILE A 2 32.59 -3.48 39.38
N ASN A 3 31.50 -4.20 39.33
CA ASN A 3 30.52 -4.13 38.22
C ASN A 3 29.35 -5.11 38.41
N MET A 4 29.31 -5.87 39.51
CA MET A 4 28.20 -6.80 39.70
C MET A 4 27.00 -6.18 40.44
N ILE A 5 27.23 -5.14 41.21
CA ILE A 5 26.17 -4.45 41.99
C ILE A 5 25.33 -3.55 41.06
N SER A 6 25.94 -2.95 40.05
CA SER A 6 25.23 -2.09 39.06
C SER A 6 24.27 -2.86 38.15
N PHE A 7 24.52 -4.16 37.96
CA PHE A 7 23.65 -4.98 37.09
C PHE A 7 22.38 -5.45 37.82
N ILE A 8 22.51 -5.68 39.13
CA ILE A 8 21.37 -6.13 39.96
C ILE A 8 20.39 -4.98 40.21
N GLU A 9 20.88 -3.77 40.42
CA GLU A 9 20.00 -2.60 40.59
C GLU A 9 19.21 -2.25 39.34
N LYS A 10 19.82 -2.34 38.15
CA LYS A 10 19.13 -2.09 36.87
C LYS A 10 18.09 -3.18 36.54
N SER A 11 18.36 -4.42 36.90
CA SER A 11 17.44 -5.53 36.69
C SER A 11 16.24 -5.47 37.65
N LEU A 12 16.46 -5.02 38.88
CA LEU A 12 15.37 -4.84 39.85
C LEU A 12 14.46 -3.67 39.47
N PHE A 13 15.00 -2.58 38.87
CA PHE A 13 14.23 -1.44 38.43
C PHE A 13 13.32 -1.77 37.25
N VAL A 14 13.77 -2.64 36.32
CA VAL A 14 12.97 -3.10 35.20
C VAL A 14 11.81 -4.00 35.64
N LEU A 15 12.05 -4.85 36.65
CA LEU A 15 11.01 -5.73 37.17
C LEU A 15 9.94 -4.99 37.97
N VAL A 16 10.32 -3.94 38.72
CA VAL A 16 9.35 -3.10 39.45
C VAL A 16 8.51 -2.25 38.48
N PHE A 17 9.11 -1.78 37.37
CA PHE A 17 8.38 -1.00 36.38
C PHE A 17 7.41 -1.83 35.54
N SER A 18 7.72 -3.11 35.29
CA SER A 18 6.81 -4.02 34.59
C SER A 18 5.62 -4.46 35.44
N ALA A 19 5.78 -4.52 36.76
CA ALA A 19 4.70 -4.85 37.70
C ALA A 19 3.68 -3.67 37.83
N PHE A 20 4.12 -2.41 37.66
CA PHE A 20 3.23 -1.26 37.73
C PHE A 20 2.40 -1.00 36.48
N LEU A 21 2.74 -1.63 35.35
CA LEU A 21 1.99 -1.49 34.10
C LEU A 21 0.87 -2.52 33.93
N PHE A 22 0.78 -3.52 34.85
CA PHE A 22 -0.24 -4.55 34.75
C PHE A 22 -1.40 -4.42 35.75
N ASP A 23 -1.30 -3.51 36.74
CA ASP A 23 -2.33 -3.34 37.79
C ASP A 23 -3.03 -1.97 37.73
N GLY A 24 -3.54 -1.60 36.59
CA GLY A 24 -4.29 -0.37 36.61
C GLY A 24 -4.80 0.09 35.25
N ALA A 25 -5.87 -0.45 34.80
CA ALA A 25 -6.89 0.29 34.05
C ALA A 25 -7.87 -0.69 33.39
N TYR A 26 -8.66 -1.39 34.15
CA TYR A 26 -10.00 -1.63 33.69
C TYR A 26 -10.76 -0.30 33.82
N LEU A 27 -10.46 0.62 32.93
CA LEU A 27 -11.34 1.76 32.69
C LEU A 27 -12.53 1.23 31.92
N SER A 28 -13.59 0.92 32.65
CA SER A 28 -14.92 0.80 32.10
C SER A 28 -15.31 2.15 31.49
N ILE A 29 -15.05 2.35 30.22
CA ILE A 29 -15.63 3.45 29.45
C ILE A 29 -17.07 3.06 29.15
N SER A 30 -17.97 3.40 30.05
CA SER A 30 -19.39 3.48 29.74
C SER A 30 -19.62 4.78 28.98
N ALA A 31 -19.28 4.82 27.71
CA ALA A 31 -19.74 5.84 26.79
C ALA A 31 -21.12 5.42 26.28
N SER A 32 -22.15 5.93 26.91
CA SER A 32 -23.52 5.90 26.39
C SER A 32 -23.58 6.81 25.16
N THR A 33 -23.20 6.27 24.01
CA THR A 33 -23.66 6.77 22.73
C THR A 33 -24.45 5.64 22.10
N LYS A 34 -25.76 5.87 21.96
CA LYS A 34 -26.69 5.01 21.23
C LYS A 34 -26.30 5.01 19.76
N THR A 35 -25.29 4.27 19.40
CA THR A 35 -25.10 3.70 18.08
C THR A 35 -25.48 2.25 18.23
N ASN A 36 -26.42 1.77 17.43
CA ASN A 36 -26.79 0.36 17.35
C ASN A 36 -25.61 -0.47 16.83
N LEU A 37 -24.60 -0.61 17.68
CA LEU A 37 -23.56 -1.61 17.54
C LEU A 37 -23.97 -2.78 18.42
N THR A 38 -24.81 -3.66 17.87
CA THR A 38 -25.09 -4.96 18.44
C THR A 38 -23.78 -5.74 18.49
N ASN A 39 -23.30 -5.94 19.71
CA ASN A 39 -22.39 -6.98 20.16
C ASN A 39 -21.34 -7.43 19.13
N VAL A 40 -20.20 -6.77 19.14
CA VAL A 40 -18.98 -7.38 18.59
C VAL A 40 -18.37 -8.21 19.72
N ASP A 41 -18.82 -9.44 19.87
CA ASP A 41 -18.13 -10.43 20.69
C ASP A 41 -16.81 -10.76 20.02
N MET A 42 -15.72 -10.16 20.54
CA MET A 42 -14.37 -10.54 20.18
C MET A 42 -14.06 -11.91 20.78
N PHE A 43 -14.55 -12.97 20.16
CA PHE A 43 -14.05 -14.31 20.41
C PHE A 43 -13.13 -14.74 19.26
N TYR A 44 -11.85 -14.87 19.56
CA TYR A 44 -10.91 -15.66 18.77
C TYR A 44 -11.35 -17.13 18.91
N GLY A 45 -12.32 -17.53 18.12
CA GLY A 45 -12.77 -18.92 17.96
C GLY A 45 -12.80 -19.23 16.48
N ASN A 46 -12.17 -20.31 16.14
CA ASN A 46 -12.06 -20.91 14.80
C ASN A 46 -13.31 -20.66 13.93
N ASN A 47 -13.10 -20.13 12.71
CA ASN A 47 -13.98 -20.10 11.55
C ASN A 47 -14.93 -18.92 11.31
N ASP A 48 -14.93 -17.82 12.08
CA ASP A 48 -15.88 -16.72 11.88
C ASP A 48 -15.28 -15.42 11.31
N VAL A 49 -14.21 -15.55 10.53
CA VAL A 49 -13.62 -14.45 9.73
C VAL A 49 -14.59 -13.86 8.67
N PRO A 50 -15.67 -14.56 8.21
CA PRO A 50 -16.55 -14.05 7.16
C PRO A 50 -17.36 -12.81 7.53
N LEU A 51 -17.77 -12.64 8.80
CA LEU A 51 -18.74 -11.61 9.15
C LEU A 51 -18.12 -10.22 9.21
N VAL A 52 -16.92 -10.09 9.79
CA VAL A 52 -16.20 -8.81 9.85
C VAL A 52 -15.77 -8.36 8.46
N TYR A 53 -15.32 -9.28 7.63
CA TYR A 53 -15.02 -9.01 6.22
C TYR A 53 -16.27 -8.64 5.43
N ALA A 54 -17.41 -9.28 5.67
CA ALA A 54 -18.67 -8.97 5.02
C ALA A 54 -19.19 -7.58 5.41
N GLN A 55 -19.11 -7.20 6.67
CA GLN A 55 -19.50 -5.87 7.14
C GLN A 55 -18.56 -4.76 6.65
N MET A 56 -17.25 -5.03 6.56
CA MET A 56 -16.30 -4.10 5.94
C MET A 56 -16.60 -3.93 4.44
N HIS A 57 -16.98 -5.00 3.75
CA HIS A 57 -17.37 -4.94 2.33
C HIS A 57 -18.68 -4.19 2.10
N GLU A 58 -19.65 -4.32 2.99
CA GLU A 58 -20.95 -3.64 2.86
C GLU A 58 -20.85 -2.15 3.18
N SER A 59 -20.04 -1.77 4.16
CA SER A 59 -19.72 -0.38 4.47
C SER A 59 -18.94 0.32 3.35
N GLN A 60 -18.14 -0.43 2.58
CA GLN A 60 -17.40 0.10 1.43
C GLN A 60 -18.26 0.28 0.17
N LYS A 61 -19.41 -0.37 0.08
CA LYS A 61 -20.31 -0.28 -1.10
C LYS A 61 -20.92 1.09 -1.29
N ASN A 62 -20.95 1.93 -0.26
CA ASN A 62 -21.48 3.29 -0.27
C ASN A 62 -20.41 4.39 -0.24
N LEU A 63 -19.11 4.04 -0.14
CA LEU A 63 -18.07 5.02 -0.41
C LEU A 63 -17.98 5.23 -1.92
N THR A 64 -18.21 6.46 -2.37
CA THR A 64 -17.80 6.88 -3.72
C THR A 64 -16.40 6.36 -3.93
N LYS A 65 -16.22 5.48 -4.94
CA LYS A 65 -14.96 4.76 -5.18
C LYS A 65 -13.82 5.76 -5.25
N THR A 66 -13.08 5.89 -4.17
CA THR A 66 -11.92 6.78 -4.07
C THR A 66 -10.92 6.39 -5.14
N LYS A 67 -10.46 7.36 -5.92
CA LYS A 67 -9.38 7.13 -6.88
C LYS A 67 -8.08 7.01 -6.12
N LEU A 68 -7.31 5.98 -6.40
CA LEU A 68 -5.99 5.76 -5.81
C LEU A 68 -4.92 5.86 -6.89
N VAL A 69 -3.86 6.60 -6.61
CA VAL A 69 -2.65 6.64 -7.42
C VAL A 69 -1.51 6.06 -6.61
N TYR A 70 -0.94 4.99 -7.12
CA TYR A 70 0.32 4.43 -6.64
C TYR A 70 1.44 5.00 -7.50
N HIS A 71 2.22 5.91 -6.95
CA HIS A 71 3.34 6.52 -7.62
C HIS A 71 4.61 5.74 -7.33
N LEU A 72 5.19 5.17 -8.36
CA LEU A 72 6.45 4.43 -8.29
C LEU A 72 7.53 5.21 -9.02
N SER A 73 8.45 5.77 -8.27
CA SER A 73 9.57 6.58 -8.77
C SER A 73 10.88 5.80 -8.91
N SER A 74 10.90 4.54 -8.48
CA SER A 74 12.10 3.71 -8.41
C SER A 74 11.96 2.43 -9.22
N ASP A 75 13.05 1.95 -9.80
CA ASP A 75 13.19 0.63 -10.42
C ASP A 75 13.68 -0.44 -9.43
N ASN A 76 13.90 -0.06 -8.18
CA ASN A 76 14.30 -1.01 -7.14
C ASN A 76 13.27 -2.15 -7.04
N PRO A 77 13.69 -3.42 -7.20
CA PRO A 77 12.75 -4.56 -7.24
C PRO A 77 11.90 -4.70 -5.98
N TRP A 78 12.43 -4.32 -4.82
CA TRP A 78 11.69 -4.38 -3.56
C TRP A 78 10.52 -3.37 -3.54
N ARG A 79 10.82 -2.09 -3.85
CA ARG A 79 9.80 -1.03 -3.92
C ARG A 79 8.75 -1.34 -4.98
N ALA A 80 9.21 -1.74 -6.16
CA ALA A 80 8.34 -2.10 -7.27
C ALA A 80 7.41 -3.28 -6.94
N THR A 81 7.93 -4.30 -6.24
CA THR A 81 7.12 -5.45 -5.80
C THR A 81 6.01 -5.02 -4.85
N ILE A 82 6.33 -4.19 -3.85
CA ILE A 82 5.32 -3.73 -2.88
C ILE A 82 4.29 -2.81 -3.57
N ALA A 83 4.71 -1.85 -4.37
CA ALA A 83 3.79 -0.97 -5.10
C ALA A 83 2.81 -1.76 -5.99
N LEU A 84 3.30 -2.79 -6.70
CA LEU A 84 2.47 -3.66 -7.53
C LEU A 84 1.53 -4.54 -6.70
N LEU A 85 1.99 -5.07 -5.58
CA LEU A 85 1.17 -5.89 -4.69
C LEU A 85 0.01 -5.07 -4.12
N ASP A 86 0.29 -3.88 -3.60
CA ASP A 86 -0.71 -3.00 -3.01
C ASP A 86 -1.70 -2.50 -4.06
N SER A 87 -1.20 -2.03 -5.21
CA SER A 87 -2.07 -1.56 -6.30
C SER A 87 -3.00 -2.67 -6.80
N LYS A 88 -2.50 -3.91 -6.97
CA LYS A 88 -3.32 -5.08 -7.34
C LYS A 88 -4.34 -5.44 -6.27
N THR A 89 -3.97 -5.34 -5.00
CA THR A 89 -4.86 -5.63 -3.87
C THR A 89 -6.02 -4.63 -3.84
N MET A 90 -5.74 -3.34 -3.94
CA MET A 90 -6.78 -2.31 -3.97
C MET A 90 -7.67 -2.40 -5.22
N LEU A 91 -7.08 -2.76 -6.37
CA LEU A 91 -7.86 -3.01 -7.59
C LEU A 91 -8.86 -4.17 -7.39
N LYS A 92 -8.42 -5.29 -6.78
CA LYS A 92 -9.29 -6.43 -6.44
C LYS A 92 -10.39 -6.05 -5.46
N MET A 93 -10.14 -5.12 -4.55
CA MET A 93 -11.14 -4.56 -3.63
C MET A 93 -12.12 -3.59 -4.33
N GLY A 94 -11.95 -3.34 -5.63
CA GLY A 94 -12.86 -2.54 -6.45
C GLY A 94 -12.57 -1.05 -6.45
N TYR A 95 -11.43 -0.61 -5.96
CA TYR A 95 -10.99 0.78 -6.11
C TYR A 95 -10.59 1.09 -7.55
N ASN A 96 -10.72 2.36 -7.95
CA ASN A 96 -10.18 2.85 -9.22
C ASN A 96 -8.69 3.16 -9.01
N VAL A 97 -7.82 2.26 -9.48
CA VAL A 97 -6.39 2.31 -9.20
C VAL A 97 -5.60 2.68 -10.45
N THR A 98 -4.73 3.67 -10.30
CA THR A 98 -3.73 4.06 -11.31
C THR A 98 -2.34 3.84 -10.75
N LEU A 99 -1.50 3.09 -11.44
CA LEU A 99 -0.07 3.01 -11.21
C LEU A 99 0.62 4.06 -12.08
N MET A 100 1.31 5.01 -11.46
CA MET A 100 2.09 6.03 -12.13
C MET A 100 3.56 5.70 -12.04
N LEU A 101 4.22 5.55 -13.18
CA LEU A 101 5.64 5.26 -13.29
C LEU A 101 6.40 6.52 -13.70
N SER A 102 7.36 6.93 -12.87
CA SER A 102 8.21 8.10 -13.13
C SER A 102 9.66 7.83 -12.73
N ILE A 103 10.56 8.75 -13.09
CA ILE A 103 11.99 8.65 -12.81
C ILE A 103 12.50 7.28 -13.26
N GLU A 104 13.18 6.50 -12.41
CA GLU A 104 13.66 5.15 -12.74
C GLU A 104 12.51 4.14 -12.86
N GLY A 105 11.39 4.38 -12.21
CA GLY A 105 10.20 3.52 -12.28
C GLY A 105 9.64 3.32 -13.70
N VAL A 106 9.98 4.21 -14.67
CA VAL A 106 9.60 4.03 -16.09
C VAL A 106 10.14 2.74 -16.71
N GLN A 107 11.23 2.19 -16.16
CA GLN A 107 11.81 0.91 -16.58
C GLN A 107 10.80 -0.24 -16.50
N LEU A 108 9.85 -0.19 -15.55
CA LEU A 108 8.83 -1.21 -15.42
C LEU A 108 7.71 -1.08 -16.47
N GLY A 109 7.62 0.08 -17.11
CA GLY A 109 6.59 0.38 -18.12
C GLY A 109 7.04 0.13 -19.56
N VAL A 110 8.24 -0.38 -19.79
CA VAL A 110 8.80 -0.63 -21.13
C VAL A 110 8.96 -2.12 -21.43
N LYS A 111 8.86 -2.48 -22.70
CA LYS A 111 8.95 -3.89 -23.17
C LYS A 111 10.31 -4.50 -22.88
N ASN A 112 11.37 -3.70 -23.11
CA ASN A 112 12.77 -4.12 -22.97
C ASN A 112 13.52 -3.11 -22.12
N PRO A 113 13.46 -3.21 -20.79
CA PRO A 113 14.20 -2.31 -19.90
C PRO A 113 15.71 -2.45 -20.09
N HIS A 114 16.43 -1.32 -20.07
CA HIS A 114 17.87 -1.29 -20.27
C HIS A 114 18.66 -1.92 -19.11
N GLN A 115 18.05 -2.07 -17.96
CA GLN A 115 18.70 -2.54 -16.75
C GLN A 115 17.94 -3.67 -16.08
N TYR A 116 18.72 -4.53 -15.45
CA TYR A 116 18.40 -5.56 -14.47
C TYR A 116 17.75 -6.84 -14.95
N LEU A 117 18.46 -7.91 -14.64
CA LEU A 117 18.01 -9.30 -14.69
C LEU A 117 16.75 -9.56 -13.81
N GLY A 118 16.40 -8.65 -12.91
CA GLY A 118 15.24 -8.76 -12.01
C GLY A 118 13.99 -8.03 -12.45
N LEU A 119 14.03 -7.15 -13.46
CA LEU A 119 12.88 -6.33 -13.86
C LEU A 119 11.88 -7.05 -14.78
N GLN A 120 12.30 -8.05 -15.53
CA GLN A 120 11.44 -8.79 -16.47
C GLN A 120 10.17 -9.35 -15.82
N PRO A 121 10.23 -10.04 -14.67
CA PRO A 121 9.03 -10.51 -13.99
C PRO A 121 8.13 -9.36 -13.52
N LEU A 122 8.72 -8.22 -13.13
CA LEU A 122 7.97 -7.05 -12.68
C LEU A 122 7.27 -6.35 -13.83
N THR A 123 7.91 -6.23 -15.00
CA THR A 123 7.28 -5.71 -16.22
C THR A 123 6.06 -6.57 -16.61
N LYS A 124 6.20 -7.89 -16.53
CA LYS A 124 5.05 -8.79 -16.72
C LYS A 124 3.95 -8.50 -15.69
N ASN A 125 4.29 -8.28 -14.43
CA ASN A 125 3.33 -7.94 -13.39
C ASN A 125 2.60 -6.62 -13.65
N VAL A 126 3.24 -5.63 -14.28
CA VAL A 126 2.59 -4.38 -14.72
C VAL A 126 1.61 -4.66 -15.85
N SER A 127 1.98 -5.49 -16.83
CA SER A 127 1.06 -5.92 -17.90
C SER A 127 -0.15 -6.67 -17.34
N ASP A 128 0.05 -7.58 -16.39
CA ASP A 128 -1.02 -8.32 -15.72
C ASP A 128 -1.95 -7.37 -14.93
N PHE A 129 -1.41 -6.29 -14.34
CA PHE A 129 -2.19 -5.26 -13.67
C PHE A 129 -3.10 -4.52 -14.66
N ILE A 130 -2.59 -4.15 -15.85
CA ILE A 130 -3.38 -3.54 -16.91
C ILE A 130 -4.51 -4.48 -17.35
N ASN A 131 -4.18 -5.75 -17.61
CA ASN A 131 -5.14 -6.77 -18.03
C ASN A 131 -6.24 -7.02 -16.99
N SER A 132 -5.96 -6.75 -15.72
CA SER A 132 -6.93 -6.82 -14.62
C SER A 132 -7.80 -5.56 -14.48
N GLY A 133 -7.67 -4.58 -15.37
CA GLY A 133 -8.43 -3.33 -15.37
C GLY A 133 -7.76 -2.17 -14.63
N GLY A 134 -6.52 -2.34 -14.18
CA GLY A 134 -5.71 -1.26 -13.62
C GLY A 134 -5.23 -0.30 -14.72
N ARG A 135 -5.06 0.96 -14.38
CA ARG A 135 -4.52 1.97 -15.30
C ARG A 135 -3.04 2.20 -15.02
N VAL A 136 -2.22 2.23 -16.06
CA VAL A 136 -0.79 2.57 -15.95
C VAL A 136 -0.52 3.84 -16.73
N ILE A 137 0.14 4.81 -16.07
CA ILE A 137 0.58 6.07 -16.68
C ILE A 137 2.09 6.14 -16.56
N ILE A 138 2.77 6.44 -17.67
CA ILE A 138 4.23 6.53 -17.75
C ILE A 138 4.61 7.98 -18.01
N CYS A 139 5.50 8.53 -17.19
CA CYS A 139 6.03 9.88 -17.33
C CYS A 139 6.78 10.04 -18.66
N GLU A 140 6.27 10.86 -19.57
CA GLU A 140 6.86 11.06 -20.90
C GLU A 140 8.27 11.60 -20.83
N VAL A 141 8.52 12.62 -19.98
CA VAL A 141 9.83 13.24 -19.86
C VAL A 141 10.84 12.24 -19.28
N CYS A 142 10.43 11.49 -18.24
CA CYS A 142 11.28 10.48 -17.63
C CYS A 142 11.62 9.35 -18.62
N LEU A 143 10.64 8.95 -19.44
CA LEU A 143 10.85 7.95 -20.49
C LEU A 143 11.92 8.38 -21.49
N LYS A 144 11.83 9.64 -21.97
CA LYS A 144 12.82 10.21 -22.89
C LYS A 144 14.21 10.35 -22.27
N ILE A 145 14.29 10.78 -21.00
CA ILE A 145 15.58 10.87 -20.27
C ILE A 145 16.21 9.48 -20.14
N ALA A 146 15.39 8.44 -19.92
CA ALA A 146 15.86 7.06 -19.85
C ALA A 146 16.23 6.46 -21.23
N GLY A 147 16.10 7.23 -22.33
CA GLY A 147 16.48 6.82 -23.67
C GLY A 147 15.44 5.99 -24.42
N TYR A 148 14.19 5.99 -23.96
CA TYR A 148 13.08 5.28 -24.59
C TYR A 148 12.17 6.19 -25.42
N ASN A 149 11.49 5.60 -26.37
CA ASN A 149 10.42 6.21 -27.14
C ASN A 149 9.05 5.72 -26.66
N ASN A 150 8.00 6.41 -27.08
CA ASN A 150 6.62 6.03 -26.71
C ASN A 150 6.24 4.63 -27.24
N THR A 151 6.86 4.17 -28.32
CA THR A 151 6.65 2.83 -28.91
C THR A 151 7.27 1.70 -28.09
N ASP A 152 8.20 2.02 -27.21
CA ASP A 152 8.88 1.05 -26.36
C ASP A 152 8.05 0.66 -25.14
N THR A 153 6.96 1.38 -24.87
CA THR A 153 6.10 1.11 -23.69
C THR A 153 5.27 -0.15 -23.86
N ILE A 154 4.92 -0.74 -22.73
CA ILE A 154 4.04 -1.92 -22.70
C ILE A 154 2.65 -1.56 -23.21
N GLU A 155 1.98 -2.52 -23.83
CA GLU A 155 0.63 -2.34 -24.39
C GLU A 155 -0.38 -1.99 -23.27
N GLY A 156 -1.31 -1.07 -23.60
CA GLY A 156 -2.33 -0.62 -22.66
C GLY A 156 -1.87 0.46 -21.68
N SER A 157 -0.58 0.81 -21.64
CA SER A 157 -0.10 1.94 -20.86
C SER A 157 -0.43 3.28 -21.53
N VAL A 158 -0.52 4.34 -20.74
CA VAL A 158 -0.82 5.72 -21.18
C VAL A 158 0.40 6.60 -20.95
N ILE A 159 0.79 7.37 -21.95
CA ILE A 159 1.86 8.37 -21.79
C ILE A 159 1.30 9.58 -21.04
N GLY A 160 1.95 9.91 -19.92
CA GLY A 160 1.57 11.00 -19.03
C GLY A 160 1.92 12.36 -19.62
N SER A 161 0.92 13.24 -19.77
CA SER A 161 1.11 14.65 -20.07
C SER A 161 0.72 15.52 -18.88
N PRO A 162 1.13 16.81 -18.82
CA PRO A 162 0.72 17.72 -17.75
C PRO A 162 -0.80 17.77 -17.55
N LYS A 163 -1.58 17.73 -18.63
CA LYS A 163 -3.05 17.72 -18.58
C LYS A 163 -3.59 16.43 -17.96
N ILE A 164 -3.02 15.29 -18.33
CA ILE A 164 -3.39 13.97 -17.75
C ILE A 164 -3.08 13.96 -16.27
N MET A 165 -1.91 14.50 -15.88
CA MET A 165 -1.49 14.57 -14.49
C MET A 165 -2.39 15.45 -13.63
N ALA A 166 -2.73 16.66 -14.13
CA ALA A 166 -3.64 17.56 -13.43
C ALA A 166 -5.01 16.91 -13.18
N ASN A 167 -5.55 16.19 -14.18
CA ASN A 167 -6.80 15.46 -14.04
C ASN A 167 -6.70 14.24 -13.12
N LEU A 168 -5.56 13.56 -13.14
CA LEU A 168 -5.32 12.39 -12.31
C LEU A 168 -5.31 12.76 -10.82
N LEU A 169 -4.62 13.84 -10.48
CA LEU A 169 -4.42 14.26 -9.08
C LEU A 169 -5.67 14.91 -8.47
N ASN A 170 -6.66 15.27 -9.28
CA ASN A 170 -7.89 15.86 -8.78
C ASN A 170 -8.74 14.82 -8.03
N GLN A 171 -9.00 15.05 -6.74
CA GLN A 171 -9.77 14.18 -5.85
C GLN A 171 -9.22 12.74 -5.78
N THR A 172 -7.92 12.61 -5.63
CA THR A 172 -7.22 11.32 -5.63
C THR A 172 -6.32 11.21 -4.40
N THR A 173 -6.27 10.05 -3.79
CA THR A 173 -5.26 9.72 -2.78
C THR A 173 -4.02 9.17 -3.48
N VAL A 174 -2.85 9.73 -3.16
CA VAL A 174 -1.56 9.29 -3.71
C VAL A 174 -0.79 8.53 -2.65
N VAL A 175 -0.26 7.37 -3.02
CA VAL A 175 0.68 6.56 -2.24
C VAL A 175 1.98 6.52 -3.01
N ASP A 176 3.09 6.91 -2.38
CA ASP A 176 4.40 7.05 -3.01
C ASP A 176 5.36 5.94 -2.59
N TYR A 177 6.14 5.39 -3.56
CA TYR A 177 7.11 4.29 -3.39
C TYR A 177 8.48 4.60 -4.01
#